data_5e5e3c80ccdf9f26eb69618d688d77b2
#
_entry.id   5e5e3c80ccdf9f26eb69618d688d77b2
#
_cell.length_a   1.000
_cell.length_b   1.000
_cell.length_c   1.000
_cell.angle_alpha   90.00
_cell.angle_beta   90.00
_cell.angle_gamma   90.00
#
_symmetry.space_group_name_H-M   'P 1'
#
loop_
_entity.id
_entity.type
_entity.pdbx_description
1 polymer ?
#
loop_
_entity_poly.entity_id
_entity_poly.type
_entity_poly.pdbx_seq_one_letter_code
_entity_poly.pdbx_strand_id
1 'polypeptide(L)'
;MGDLCAICDWKAPRAAGNARKNTDAEVQEITRLALSCAEERVRIEVLQVLHGVNYPTASVILHFYHPDPYPIIDYRALWTLGFTQPSQYRFEFWWQYVQACRKLHERAKRDDETLTMRKLDRALWQYSKENQPAK
;
A
#
# COMPACT_ATOMS: atom_id res chain seq x y z
N MET A 1 -18.00 0.96 -2.22
CA MET A 1 -17.97 1.38 -0.80
C MET A 1 -17.63 0.23 0.14
N GLY A 2 -18.28 -0.94 -0.01
CA GLY A 2 -18.02 -2.09 0.87
C GLY A 2 -16.57 -2.55 0.90
N ASP A 3 -15.91 -2.61 -0.25
CA ASP A 3 -14.50 -3.01 -0.34
C ASP A 3 -13.58 -2.02 0.36
N LEU A 4 -13.86 -0.71 0.24
CA LEU A 4 -13.08 0.30 0.95
C LEU A 4 -13.23 0.14 2.46
N CYS A 5 -14.43 -0.07 2.96
CA CYS A 5 -14.67 -0.29 4.38
C CYS A 5 -13.95 -1.54 4.89
N ALA A 6 -13.99 -2.63 4.11
CA ALA A 6 -13.29 -3.86 4.45
C ALA A 6 -11.77 -3.66 4.52
N ILE A 7 -11.20 -2.92 3.57
CA ILE A 7 -9.77 -2.58 3.57
C ILE A 7 -9.42 -1.75 4.80
N CYS A 8 -10.21 -0.74 5.13
CA CYS A 8 -9.97 0.10 6.30
C CYS A 8 -10.11 -0.69 7.60
N ASP A 9 -11.09 -1.58 7.70
CA ASP A 9 -11.25 -2.45 8.87
C ASP A 9 -10.01 -3.34 9.07
N TRP A 10 -9.44 -3.84 7.98
CA TRP A 10 -8.26 -4.69 8.03
C TRP A 10 -6.98 -3.89 8.28
N LYS A 11 -6.76 -2.79 7.54
CA LYS A 11 -5.48 -2.06 7.53
C LYS A 11 -5.42 -0.95 8.58
N ALA A 12 -6.52 -0.23 8.76
CA ALA A 12 -6.57 0.93 9.63
C ALA A 12 -7.92 0.99 10.35
N PRO A 13 -8.16 0.12 11.35
CA PRO A 13 -9.46 0.06 12.03
C PRO A 13 -9.92 1.41 12.61
N ARG A 14 -8.98 2.25 13.05
CA ARG A 14 -9.28 3.58 13.58
C ARG A 14 -9.88 4.52 12.54
N ALA A 15 -9.57 4.28 11.25
CA ALA A 15 -10.07 5.11 10.15
C ALA A 15 -11.34 4.55 9.51
N ALA A 16 -11.80 3.35 9.90
CA ALA A 16 -12.95 2.71 9.28
C ALA A 16 -14.22 3.56 9.38
N GLY A 17 -14.43 4.24 10.50
CA GLY A 17 -15.58 5.14 10.68
C GLY A 17 -15.54 6.31 9.70
N ASN A 18 -14.35 6.84 9.39
CA ASN A 18 -14.19 7.90 8.40
C ASN A 18 -14.43 7.39 6.99
N ALA A 19 -14.01 6.16 6.69
CA ALA A 19 -14.24 5.56 5.37
C ALA A 19 -15.73 5.51 5.02
N ARG A 20 -16.59 5.29 6.00
CA ARG A 20 -18.05 5.25 5.81
C ARG A 20 -18.66 6.59 5.46
N LYS A 21 -17.91 7.69 5.58
CA LYS A 21 -18.38 9.03 5.20
C LYS A 21 -18.33 9.26 3.68
N ASN A 22 -17.65 8.39 2.95
CA ASN A 22 -17.59 8.48 1.49
C ASN A 22 -18.88 7.95 0.87
N THR A 23 -19.32 8.57 -0.22
CA THR A 23 -20.42 8.03 -1.02
C THR A 23 -19.88 6.98 -2.00
N ASP A 24 -20.76 6.09 -2.46
CA ASP A 24 -20.38 5.11 -3.49
C ASP A 24 -19.89 5.80 -4.76
N ALA A 25 -20.49 6.92 -5.14
CA ALA A 25 -20.09 7.69 -6.30
C ALA A 25 -18.67 8.24 -6.15
N GLU A 26 -18.34 8.76 -4.96
CA GLU A 26 -16.99 9.27 -4.68
C GLU A 26 -15.96 8.15 -4.75
N VAL A 27 -16.24 6.99 -4.16
CA VAL A 27 -15.33 5.85 -4.18
C VAL A 27 -15.09 5.39 -5.61
N GLN A 28 -16.14 5.26 -6.42
CA GLN A 28 -16.01 4.83 -7.82
C GLN A 28 -15.21 5.83 -8.65
N GLU A 29 -15.50 7.11 -8.53
CA GLU A 29 -14.82 8.18 -9.28
C GLU A 29 -13.34 8.23 -8.94
N ILE A 30 -13.01 8.28 -7.65
CA ILE A 30 -11.62 8.38 -7.18
C ILE A 30 -10.84 7.11 -7.54
N THR A 31 -11.41 5.94 -7.36
CA THR A 31 -10.75 4.67 -7.69
C THR A 31 -10.47 4.60 -9.21
N ARG A 32 -11.42 4.99 -10.02
CA ARG A 32 -11.23 5.00 -11.48
C ARG A 32 -10.09 5.92 -11.88
N LEU A 33 -10.01 7.12 -11.30
CA LEU A 33 -8.93 8.06 -11.56
C LEU A 33 -7.58 7.48 -11.17
N ALA A 34 -7.49 6.87 -9.98
CA ALA A 34 -6.26 6.27 -9.49
C ALA A 34 -5.76 5.14 -10.39
N LEU A 35 -6.66 4.31 -10.89
CA LEU A 35 -6.30 3.16 -11.72
C LEU A 35 -5.98 3.53 -13.16
N SER A 36 -6.41 4.68 -13.64
CA SER A 36 -6.26 5.08 -15.05
C SER A 36 -5.27 6.23 -15.29
N CYS A 37 -4.87 6.98 -14.27
CA CYS A 37 -3.95 8.11 -14.47
C CYS A 37 -2.53 7.64 -14.77
N ALA A 38 -1.75 8.52 -15.40
CA ALA A 38 -0.37 8.21 -15.79
C ALA A 38 0.67 8.57 -14.72
N GLU A 39 0.38 9.57 -13.89
CA GLU A 39 1.34 10.09 -12.92
C GLU A 39 1.23 9.39 -11.57
N GLU A 40 2.36 8.88 -11.08
CA GLU A 40 2.39 8.12 -9.83
C GLU A 40 1.99 8.94 -8.61
N ARG A 41 2.39 10.22 -8.55
CA ARG A 41 1.99 11.08 -7.44
C ARG A 41 0.47 11.32 -7.44
N VAL A 42 -0.10 11.55 -8.60
CA VAL A 42 -1.56 11.71 -8.72
C VAL A 42 -2.27 10.44 -8.29
N ARG A 43 -1.76 9.29 -8.73
CA ARG A 43 -2.36 7.98 -8.41
C ARG A 43 -2.50 7.74 -6.91
N ILE A 44 -1.41 7.90 -6.18
CA ILE A 44 -1.44 7.62 -4.74
C ILE A 44 -2.15 8.73 -3.96
N GLU A 45 -2.00 9.98 -4.37
CA GLU A 45 -2.58 11.10 -3.64
C GLU A 45 -4.08 11.27 -3.90
N VAL A 46 -4.58 10.96 -5.10
CA VAL A 46 -6.00 11.07 -5.37
C VAL A 46 -6.82 10.11 -4.51
N LEU A 47 -6.28 8.92 -4.20
CA LEU A 47 -6.94 7.99 -3.29
C LEU A 47 -7.14 8.58 -1.90
N GLN A 48 -6.25 9.48 -1.48
CA GLN A 48 -6.29 10.11 -0.17
C GLN A 48 -7.30 11.26 -0.08
N VAL A 49 -7.96 11.60 -1.19
CA VAL A 49 -9.15 12.46 -1.17
C VAL A 49 -10.30 11.77 -0.44
N LEU A 50 -10.34 10.44 -0.49
CA LEU A 50 -11.34 9.67 0.23
C LEU A 50 -11.11 9.77 1.74
N HIS A 51 -12.21 9.95 2.50
CA HIS A 51 -12.14 9.98 3.95
C HIS A 51 -11.61 8.64 4.47
N GLY A 52 -10.69 8.70 5.43
CA GLY A 52 -10.12 7.52 6.07
C GLY A 52 -8.95 6.89 5.31
N VAL A 53 -8.53 7.47 4.18
CA VAL A 53 -7.47 6.91 3.35
C VAL A 53 -6.21 7.76 3.42
N ASN A 54 -5.14 7.17 3.96
CA ASN A 54 -3.77 7.70 3.94
C ASN A 54 -2.89 6.79 3.08
N TYR A 55 -1.58 7.05 3.03
CA TYR A 55 -0.64 6.25 2.24
C TYR A 55 -0.75 4.75 2.48
N PRO A 56 -0.77 4.24 3.72
CA PRO A 56 -0.88 2.79 3.92
C PRO A 56 -2.13 2.18 3.30
N THR A 57 -3.31 2.76 3.54
CA THR A 57 -4.57 2.27 2.99
C THR A 57 -4.62 2.43 1.47
N ALA A 58 -4.13 3.56 0.93
CA ALA A 58 -4.04 3.76 -0.51
C ALA A 58 -3.14 2.70 -1.15
N SER A 59 -2.03 2.34 -0.50
CA SER A 59 -1.13 1.30 -1.02
C SER A 59 -1.81 -0.06 -1.09
N VAL A 60 -2.69 -0.39 -0.15
CA VAL A 60 -3.49 -1.63 -0.18
C VAL A 60 -4.42 -1.64 -1.39
N ILE A 61 -5.08 -0.51 -1.67
CA ILE A 61 -5.98 -0.40 -2.82
C ILE A 61 -5.21 -0.66 -4.12
N LEU A 62 -4.05 -0.01 -4.29
CA LEU A 62 -3.22 -0.23 -5.48
C LEU A 62 -2.69 -1.66 -5.55
N HIS A 63 -2.32 -2.23 -4.41
CA HIS A 63 -1.80 -3.60 -4.35
C HIS A 63 -2.78 -4.62 -4.91
N PHE A 64 -4.06 -4.51 -4.55
CA PHE A 64 -5.07 -5.48 -4.94
C PHE A 64 -5.78 -5.17 -6.26
N TYR A 65 -5.87 -3.90 -6.66
CA TYR A 65 -6.71 -3.52 -7.80
C TYR A 65 -5.95 -2.99 -9.01
N HIS A 66 -4.70 -2.53 -8.85
CA HIS A 66 -3.92 -2.06 -9.99
C HIS A 66 -3.18 -3.24 -10.64
N PRO A 67 -3.13 -3.31 -12.00
CA PRO A 67 -2.42 -4.40 -12.68
C PRO A 67 -0.91 -4.38 -12.48
N ASP A 68 -0.31 -3.21 -12.27
CA ASP A 68 1.11 -3.11 -11.98
C ASP A 68 1.40 -3.51 -10.53
N PRO A 69 2.61 -4.01 -10.23
CA PRO A 69 2.94 -4.43 -8.88
C PRO A 69 3.16 -3.22 -7.96
N TYR A 70 2.27 -3.04 -6.99
CA TYR A 70 2.41 -2.08 -5.91
C TYR A 70 2.50 -2.81 -4.58
N PRO A 71 3.54 -2.56 -3.78
CA PRO A 71 3.64 -3.15 -2.45
C PRO A 71 2.73 -2.42 -1.45
N ILE A 72 2.40 -3.11 -0.37
CA ILE A 72 1.73 -2.47 0.77
C ILE A 72 2.83 -1.84 1.63
N ILE A 73 2.67 -0.55 1.96
CA ILE A 73 3.60 0.13 2.86
C ILE A 73 3.11 0.01 4.29
N ASP A 74 3.95 -0.55 5.17
CA ASP A 74 3.69 -0.62 6.59
C ASP A 74 5.02 -0.65 7.37
N TYR A 75 4.95 -0.45 8.69
CA TYR A 75 6.14 -0.33 9.52
C TYR A 75 6.98 -1.61 9.54
N ARG A 76 6.36 -2.79 9.39
CA ARG A 76 7.08 -4.06 9.40
C ARG A 76 7.89 -4.26 8.12
N ALA A 77 7.27 -4.01 6.97
CA ALA A 77 7.96 -4.10 5.68
C ALA A 77 9.08 -3.05 5.59
N LEU A 78 8.83 -1.85 6.08
CA LEU A 78 9.85 -0.79 6.15
C LEU A 78 11.04 -1.24 6.99
N TRP A 79 10.79 -1.82 8.16
CA TRP A 79 11.86 -2.32 9.02
C TRP A 79 12.69 -3.40 8.31
N THR A 80 12.03 -4.37 7.68
CA THR A 80 12.70 -5.48 6.99
C THR A 80 13.63 -4.97 5.89
N LEU A 81 13.23 -3.92 5.16
CA LEU A 81 14.04 -3.33 4.09
C LEU A 81 15.05 -2.28 4.58
N GLY A 82 15.10 -2.00 5.87
CA GLY A 82 16.04 -1.05 6.44
C GLY A 82 15.60 0.42 6.33
N PHE A 83 14.36 0.68 6.00
CA PHE A 83 13.83 2.05 6.01
C PHE A 83 13.46 2.48 7.42
N THR A 84 13.71 3.75 7.74
CA THR A 84 13.21 4.36 8.96
C THR A 84 11.79 4.88 8.70
N GLN A 85 10.84 4.49 9.56
CA GLN A 85 9.46 4.95 9.41
C GLN A 85 9.40 6.47 9.60
N PRO A 86 8.85 7.23 8.63
CA PRO A 86 8.75 8.68 8.75
C PRO A 86 7.63 9.07 9.72
N SER A 87 7.73 10.28 10.28
CA SER A 87 6.65 10.85 11.09
C SER A 87 5.39 11.09 10.26
N GLN A 88 5.57 11.39 8.97
CA GLN A 88 4.49 11.62 8.03
C GLN A 88 4.92 11.08 6.66
N TYR A 89 4.03 10.28 6.03
CA TYR A 89 4.29 9.78 4.69
C TYR A 89 4.17 10.89 3.65
N ARG A 90 5.10 10.90 2.69
CA ARG A 90 5.11 11.80 1.54
C ARG A 90 5.33 10.98 0.28
N PHE A 91 5.00 11.57 -0.90
CA PHE A 91 5.13 10.88 -2.17
C PHE A 91 6.54 10.34 -2.41
N GLU A 92 7.58 11.15 -2.18
CA GLU A 92 8.96 10.77 -2.47
C GLU A 92 9.37 9.53 -1.67
N PHE A 93 8.98 9.47 -0.40
CA PHE A 93 9.26 8.32 0.46
C PHE A 93 8.52 7.07 -0.02
N TRP A 94 7.22 7.20 -0.30
CA TRP A 94 6.43 6.09 -0.81
C TRP A 94 6.98 5.57 -2.13
N TRP A 95 7.35 6.45 -3.04
CA TRP A 95 7.87 6.05 -4.35
C TRP A 95 9.22 5.35 -4.26
N GLN A 96 10.11 5.80 -3.36
CA GLN A 96 11.36 5.10 -3.07
C GLN A 96 11.08 3.68 -2.56
N TYR A 97 10.11 3.52 -1.68
CA TYR A 97 9.72 2.21 -1.18
C TYR A 97 9.18 1.32 -2.29
N VAL A 98 8.30 1.84 -3.15
CA VAL A 98 7.76 1.09 -4.31
C VAL A 98 8.89 0.62 -5.20
N GLN A 99 9.83 1.49 -5.53
CA GLN A 99 10.96 1.15 -6.40
C GLN A 99 11.87 0.10 -5.76
N ALA A 100 12.13 0.21 -4.47
CA ALA A 100 12.92 -0.78 -3.73
C ALA A 100 12.26 -2.16 -3.76
N CYS A 101 10.95 -2.22 -3.52
CA CYS A 101 10.20 -3.48 -3.56
C CYS A 101 10.17 -4.08 -4.96
N ARG A 102 10.03 -3.26 -6.00
CA ARG A 102 10.05 -3.74 -7.39
C ARG A 102 11.41 -4.32 -7.77
N LYS A 103 12.49 -3.67 -7.36
CA LYS A 103 13.85 -4.20 -7.61
C LYS A 103 14.07 -5.52 -6.88
N LEU A 104 13.65 -5.60 -5.64
CA LEU A 104 13.75 -6.83 -4.86
C LEU A 104 12.93 -7.95 -5.50
N HIS A 105 11.72 -7.65 -5.94
CA HIS A 105 10.85 -8.60 -6.62
C HIS A 105 11.50 -9.13 -7.90
N GLU A 106 12.08 -8.26 -8.73
CA GLU A 106 12.76 -8.66 -9.95
C GLU A 106 13.95 -9.58 -9.66
N ARG A 107 14.74 -9.26 -8.65
CA ARG A 107 15.90 -10.09 -8.26
C ARG A 107 15.48 -11.45 -7.75
N ALA A 108 14.52 -11.49 -6.84
CA ALA A 108 14.05 -12.72 -6.22
C ALA A 108 13.30 -13.61 -7.24
N LYS A 109 12.65 -13.02 -8.21
CA LYS A 109 11.94 -13.74 -9.27
C LYS A 109 12.86 -14.56 -10.15
N ARG A 110 14.15 -14.22 -10.23
CA ARG A 110 15.15 -15.03 -10.94
C ARG A 110 15.31 -16.41 -10.34
N ASP A 111 15.18 -16.52 -9.03
CA ASP A 111 15.29 -17.77 -8.27
C ASP A 111 13.94 -18.48 -8.11
N ASP A 112 12.85 -17.74 -8.15
CA ASP A 112 11.49 -18.26 -8.04
C ASP A 112 10.55 -17.48 -8.98
N GLU A 113 10.29 -18.05 -10.16
CA GLU A 113 9.43 -17.44 -11.18
C GLU A 113 8.00 -17.26 -10.72
N THR A 114 7.56 -17.97 -9.68
CA THR A 114 6.19 -17.87 -9.16
C THR A 114 6.03 -16.73 -8.15
N LEU A 115 7.11 -16.03 -7.81
CA LEU A 115 7.06 -14.95 -6.83
C LEU A 115 6.22 -13.77 -7.34
N THR A 116 5.18 -13.45 -6.58
CA THR A 116 4.33 -12.28 -6.82
C THR A 116 4.67 -11.18 -5.82
N MET A 117 4.23 -9.95 -6.11
CA MET A 117 4.36 -8.85 -5.13
C MET A 117 3.62 -9.20 -3.83
N ARG A 118 2.49 -9.90 -3.89
CA ARG A 118 1.77 -10.35 -2.70
C ARG A 118 2.60 -11.28 -1.84
N LYS A 119 3.27 -12.25 -2.44
CA LYS A 119 4.16 -13.18 -1.72
C LYS A 119 5.34 -12.44 -1.11
N LEU A 120 5.93 -11.52 -1.86
CA LEU A 120 7.02 -10.69 -1.35
C LEU A 120 6.58 -9.86 -0.16
N ASP A 121 5.44 -9.19 -0.28
CA ASP A 121 4.87 -8.37 0.78
C ASP A 121 4.66 -9.16 2.07
N ARG A 122 4.09 -10.36 1.95
CA ARG A 122 3.88 -11.25 3.09
C ARG A 122 5.20 -11.72 3.72
N ALA A 123 6.21 -11.99 2.89
CA ALA A 123 7.52 -12.40 3.38
C ALA A 123 8.23 -11.27 4.15
N LEU A 124 8.15 -10.03 3.67
CA LEU A 124 8.72 -8.88 4.35
C LEU A 124 8.06 -8.67 5.72
N TRP A 125 6.75 -8.79 5.77
CA TRP A 125 5.98 -8.65 7.01
C TRP A 125 6.33 -9.77 7.99
N GLN A 126 6.39 -11.01 7.52
CA GLN A 126 6.68 -12.17 8.36
C GLN A 126 8.09 -12.13 8.94
N TYR A 127 9.06 -11.70 8.13
CA TYR A 127 10.43 -11.54 8.60
C TYR A 127 10.51 -10.52 9.76
N SER A 128 9.82 -9.40 9.64
CA SER A 128 9.75 -8.39 10.70
C SER A 128 9.09 -8.97 11.94
N LYS A 129 7.99 -9.69 11.79
CA LYS A 129 7.27 -10.29 12.91
C LYS A 129 8.17 -11.21 13.72
N GLU A 130 9.04 -11.97 13.05
CA GLU A 130 9.92 -12.94 13.69
C GLU A 130 11.21 -12.31 14.26
N ASN A 131 11.68 -11.21 13.69
CA ASN A 131 13.02 -10.68 13.96
C ASN A 131 13.06 -9.27 14.53
N GLN A 132 12.03 -8.45 14.28
CA GLN A 132 12.01 -7.07 14.76
C GLN A 132 11.84 -7.04 16.29
N PRO A 133 12.70 -6.32 17.02
CA PRO A 133 12.55 -6.19 18.46
C PRO A 133 11.22 -5.51 18.83
N ALA A 134 10.64 -5.93 19.96
CA ALA A 134 9.47 -5.27 20.52
C ALA A 134 9.81 -3.83 20.91
N LYS A 135 8.86 -2.90 20.69
CA LYS A 135 9.02 -1.51 21.09
C LYS A 135 8.95 -1.35 22.60
#